data_c712f4261f9fc21225388520107c80f4
#
_entry.id   c712f4261f9fc21225388520107c80f4
#
_cell.length_a   1.000
_cell.length_b   1.000
_cell.length_c   1.000
_cell.angle_alpha   90.00
_cell.angle_beta   90.00
_cell.angle_gamma   90.00
#
_symmetry.space_group_name_H-M   'P 1'
#
loop_
_entity.id
_entity.type
_entity.pdbx_description
1 polymer ?
#
loop_
_entity_poly.entity_id
_entity_poly.type
_entity_poly.pdbx_seq_one_letter_code
_entity_poly.pdbx_strand_id
1 'polypeptide(L)'
;HWTAGGHYTSFRDYHFCIDGDGEIICSRPLDTIPSATWHRNTGSIAIAICCCRDAQAYRDPWRARLGDEPPTDAQIESLAMLSAAIADVFDIPVDVDHFMTHAEVANFDGYGPDTTCERWDLAVLHDDDEWMSGGDILRGKAIFYQNQRL
;
A
#
# COMPACT_ATOMS: atom_id res chain seq x y z
N HIS A 1 7.55 -2.59 -14.85
CA HIS A 1 7.60 -1.21 -14.37
C HIS A 1 8.83 -0.95 -13.51
N TRP A 2 8.99 -1.66 -12.43
CA TRP A 2 10.12 -1.52 -11.51
C TRP A 2 11.47 -1.75 -12.19
N THR A 3 11.53 -2.76 -13.03
CA THR A 3 12.74 -3.10 -13.78
C THR A 3 12.97 -2.17 -14.97
N ALA A 4 11.94 -1.86 -15.72
CA ALA A 4 12.05 -0.99 -16.90
C ALA A 4 12.41 0.47 -16.54
N GLY A 5 11.98 0.94 -15.37
CA GLY A 5 12.33 2.26 -14.87
C GLY A 5 13.70 2.35 -14.18
N GLY A 6 14.46 1.27 -14.11
CA GLY A 6 15.73 1.23 -13.39
C GLY A 6 15.61 1.23 -11.87
N HIS A 7 14.47 0.83 -11.35
CA HIS A 7 14.12 0.87 -9.92
C HIS A 7 14.40 -0.45 -9.19
N TYR A 8 15.40 -1.20 -9.59
CA TYR A 8 15.79 -2.45 -8.90
C TYR A 8 16.05 -2.27 -7.41
N THR A 9 16.57 -1.13 -7.02
CA THR A 9 16.83 -0.81 -5.61
C THR A 9 15.52 -0.64 -4.86
N SER A 10 14.49 -0.09 -5.47
CA SER A 10 13.18 0.13 -4.86
C SER A 10 12.49 -1.18 -4.47
N PHE A 11 12.69 -2.25 -5.23
CA PHE A 11 12.18 -3.57 -4.87
C PHE A 11 12.72 -4.04 -3.50
N ARG A 12 13.99 -3.78 -3.22
CA ARG A 12 14.64 -4.12 -1.95
C ARG A 12 14.35 -3.16 -0.82
N ASP A 13 13.67 -2.05 -1.10
CA ASP A 13 13.28 -1.08 -0.09
C ASP A 13 12.10 -1.56 0.74
N TYR A 14 11.37 -2.59 0.27
CA TYR A 14 10.19 -3.17 0.91
C TYR A 14 10.46 -4.59 1.40
N HIS A 15 9.76 -5.00 2.46
CA HIS A 15 9.78 -6.38 2.94
C HIS A 15 9.06 -7.33 1.97
N PHE A 16 7.92 -6.87 1.45
CA PHE A 16 7.11 -7.62 0.49
C PHE A 16 6.77 -6.75 -0.72
N CYS A 17 6.78 -7.39 -1.88
CA CYS A 17 6.22 -6.83 -3.12
C CYS A 17 5.18 -7.79 -3.66
N ILE A 18 4.08 -7.27 -4.19
CA ILE A 18 3.00 -8.06 -4.76
C ILE A 18 2.89 -7.72 -6.25
N ASP A 19 3.09 -8.70 -7.11
CA ASP A 19 3.02 -8.50 -8.55
C ASP A 19 1.58 -8.50 -9.09
N GLY A 20 1.42 -8.30 -10.40
CA GLY A 20 0.10 -8.16 -11.04
C GLY A 20 -0.80 -9.38 -10.90
N ASP A 21 -0.23 -10.58 -10.74
CA ASP A 21 -0.96 -11.84 -10.54
C ASP A 21 -1.29 -12.09 -9.06
N GLY A 22 -0.86 -11.19 -8.16
CA GLY A 22 -1.05 -11.32 -6.73
C GLY A 22 0.01 -12.19 -6.05
N GLU A 23 1.08 -12.58 -6.73
CA GLU A 23 2.19 -13.30 -6.11
C GLU A 23 2.89 -12.41 -5.09
N ILE A 24 3.08 -12.94 -3.88
CA ILE A 24 3.76 -12.24 -2.78
C ILE A 24 5.23 -12.59 -2.81
N ILE A 25 6.08 -11.61 -3.03
CA ILE A 25 7.51 -11.75 -3.14
C ILE A 25 8.15 -11.18 -1.88
N CYS A 26 8.89 -12.03 -1.14
CA CYS A 26 9.70 -11.60 0.01
C CYS A 26 11.01 -10.99 -0.51
N SER A 27 11.13 -9.69 -0.46
CA SER A 27 12.28 -8.96 -1.03
C SER A 27 13.29 -8.51 0.02
N ARG A 28 12.90 -8.50 1.29
CA ARG A 28 13.75 -8.10 2.41
C ARG A 28 13.38 -8.87 3.69
N PRO A 29 14.36 -9.30 4.51
CA PRO A 29 14.08 -9.91 5.80
C PRO A 29 13.33 -8.98 6.76
N LEU A 30 12.38 -9.52 7.55
CA LEU A 30 11.54 -8.73 8.46
C LEU A 30 12.33 -8.08 9.61
N ASP A 31 13.50 -8.60 9.95
CA ASP A 31 14.40 -8.08 10.98
C ASP A 31 15.27 -6.91 10.50
N THR A 32 15.07 -6.45 9.26
CA THR A 32 15.78 -5.31 8.69
C THR A 32 14.87 -4.09 8.56
N ILE A 33 15.46 -2.91 8.61
CA ILE A 33 14.71 -1.66 8.45
C ILE A 33 14.45 -1.40 6.97
N PRO A 34 13.20 -1.22 6.52
CA PRO A 34 12.89 -0.91 5.13
C PRO A 34 13.24 0.55 4.79
N SER A 35 13.16 0.91 3.52
CA SER A 35 13.38 2.28 3.04
C SER A 35 12.16 2.75 2.21
N ALA A 36 10.99 2.70 2.83
CA ALA A 36 9.72 2.88 2.14
C ALA A 36 9.00 4.20 2.48
N THR A 37 9.09 4.63 3.74
CA THR A 37 8.28 5.75 4.23
C THR A 37 9.14 6.67 5.09
N TRP A 38 9.18 7.93 4.73
CA TRP A 38 9.96 8.95 5.42
C TRP A 38 9.64 9.00 6.92
N HIS A 39 10.67 8.94 7.76
CA HIS A 39 10.63 8.93 9.23
C HIS A 39 9.82 7.78 9.89
N ARG A 40 9.30 6.80 9.11
CA ARG A 40 8.43 5.74 9.62
C ARG A 40 8.94 4.32 9.34
N ASN A 41 10.19 4.19 8.92
CA ASN A 41 10.74 2.88 8.54
C ASN A 41 11.07 2.00 9.74
N THR A 42 11.56 2.57 10.83
CA THR A 42 11.94 1.81 12.02
C THR A 42 10.70 1.24 12.72
N GLY A 43 10.70 -0.09 12.95
CA GLY A 43 9.59 -0.79 13.59
C GLY A 43 8.36 -0.99 12.69
N SER A 44 8.52 -0.83 11.37
CA SER A 44 7.45 -1.04 10.40
C SER A 44 7.72 -2.20 9.45
N ILE A 45 6.65 -2.77 8.92
CA ILE A 45 6.67 -3.70 7.79
C ILE A 45 6.17 -2.94 6.56
N ALA A 46 7.01 -2.86 5.54
CA ALA A 46 6.69 -2.17 4.29
C ALA A 46 6.28 -3.17 3.21
N ILE A 47 5.13 -2.92 2.60
CA ILE A 47 4.55 -3.72 1.53
C ILE A 47 4.28 -2.80 0.34
N ALA A 48 4.67 -3.20 -0.85
CA ALA A 48 4.34 -2.51 -2.08
C ALA A 48 3.58 -3.44 -3.05
N ILE A 49 2.64 -2.88 -3.79
CA ILE A 49 2.05 -3.53 -4.96
C ILE A 49 2.65 -2.92 -6.22
N CYS A 50 3.04 -3.77 -7.18
CA CYS A 50 3.69 -3.36 -8.41
C CYS A 50 2.63 -2.92 -9.43
N CYS A 51 2.25 -1.65 -9.41
CA CYS A 51 1.17 -1.13 -10.24
C CYS A 51 1.33 0.38 -10.50
N CYS A 52 0.33 0.97 -11.13
CA CYS A 52 0.14 2.42 -11.25
C CYS A 52 1.20 3.16 -12.07
N ARG A 53 1.71 2.50 -13.13
CA ARG A 53 2.56 3.22 -14.09
C ARG A 53 1.78 4.38 -14.70
N ASP A 54 2.40 5.55 -14.74
CA ASP A 54 1.83 6.79 -15.25
C ASP A 54 0.55 7.27 -14.52
N ALA A 55 0.36 6.84 -13.28
CA ALA A 55 -0.74 7.31 -12.45
C ALA A 55 -0.60 8.80 -12.13
N GLN A 56 -1.74 9.50 -12.08
CA GLN A 56 -1.81 10.94 -11.82
C GLN A 56 -2.96 11.26 -10.86
N ALA A 57 -2.72 12.22 -9.96
CA ALA A 57 -3.76 12.81 -9.13
C ALA A 57 -4.15 14.19 -9.67
N TYR A 58 -5.44 14.51 -9.58
CA TYR A 58 -6.01 15.76 -10.02
C TYR A 58 -6.75 16.45 -8.89
N ARG A 59 -6.71 17.79 -8.86
CA ARG A 59 -7.43 18.62 -7.89
C ARG A 59 -8.79 19.07 -8.45
N ASP A 60 -9.64 19.57 -7.54
CA ASP A 60 -10.87 20.31 -7.80
C ASP A 60 -11.95 19.55 -8.61
N PRO A 61 -12.49 18.43 -8.13
CA PRO A 61 -12.23 17.74 -6.87
C PRO A 61 -11.03 16.79 -6.95
N TRP A 62 -10.49 16.43 -5.81
CA TRP A 62 -9.46 15.40 -5.75
C TRP A 62 -9.93 14.07 -6.32
N ARG A 63 -9.19 13.51 -7.25
CA ARG A 63 -9.39 12.22 -7.88
C ARG A 63 -8.10 11.71 -8.49
N ALA A 64 -8.05 10.43 -8.81
CA ALA A 64 -6.90 9.83 -9.48
C ALA A 64 -7.28 9.17 -10.80
N ARG A 65 -6.28 9.04 -11.64
CA ARG A 65 -6.21 8.08 -12.73
C ARG A 65 -5.03 7.17 -12.45
N LEU A 66 -5.29 5.87 -12.34
CA LEU A 66 -4.29 4.89 -11.90
C LEU A 66 -3.36 4.40 -13.02
N GLY A 67 -3.48 4.99 -14.21
CA GLY A 67 -2.59 4.72 -15.32
C GLY A 67 -2.91 3.44 -16.09
N ASP A 68 -1.93 2.98 -16.86
CA ASP A 68 -2.10 1.81 -17.74
C ASP A 68 -2.07 0.47 -16.99
N GLU A 69 -1.52 0.47 -15.79
CA GLU A 69 -1.38 -0.71 -14.94
C GLU A 69 -1.97 -0.44 -13.54
N PRO A 70 -3.31 -0.29 -13.43
CA PRO A 70 -3.94 -0.07 -12.13
C PRO A 70 -3.78 -1.30 -11.23
N PRO A 71 -4.01 -1.18 -9.92
CA PRO A 71 -4.03 -2.33 -9.04
C PRO A 71 -5.00 -3.40 -9.56
N THR A 72 -4.56 -4.64 -9.60
CA THR A 72 -5.43 -5.76 -9.95
C THR A 72 -6.21 -6.24 -8.73
N ASP A 73 -7.35 -6.89 -8.95
CA ASP A 73 -8.10 -7.52 -7.86
C ASP A 73 -7.24 -8.55 -7.12
N ALA A 74 -6.41 -9.30 -7.85
CA ALA A 74 -5.48 -10.26 -7.26
C ALA A 74 -4.47 -9.59 -6.32
N GLN A 75 -3.93 -8.43 -6.70
CA GLN A 75 -3.03 -7.65 -5.83
C GLN A 75 -3.73 -7.15 -4.58
N ILE A 76 -4.94 -6.61 -4.72
CA ILE A 76 -5.74 -6.09 -3.61
C ILE A 76 -6.08 -7.20 -2.62
N GLU A 77 -6.53 -8.35 -3.12
CA GLU A 77 -6.86 -9.51 -2.28
C GLU A 77 -5.60 -10.06 -1.57
N SER A 78 -4.49 -10.22 -2.29
CA SER A 78 -3.22 -10.68 -1.70
C SER A 78 -2.69 -9.72 -0.63
N LEU A 79 -2.78 -8.41 -0.86
CA LEU A 79 -2.39 -7.40 0.13
C LEU A 79 -3.25 -7.50 1.39
N ALA A 80 -4.56 -7.67 1.24
CA ALA A 80 -5.48 -7.82 2.37
C ALA A 80 -5.22 -9.11 3.15
N MET A 81 -5.01 -10.24 2.46
CA MET A 81 -4.67 -11.52 3.10
C MET A 81 -3.32 -11.46 3.82
N LEU A 82 -2.33 -10.83 3.23
CA LEU A 82 -1.01 -10.64 3.86
C LEU A 82 -1.13 -9.75 5.10
N SER A 83 -1.90 -8.67 5.02
CA SER A 83 -2.15 -7.77 6.16
C SER A 83 -2.83 -8.52 7.31
N ALA A 84 -3.85 -9.34 7.02
CA ALA A 84 -4.49 -10.20 8.01
C ALA A 84 -3.50 -11.17 8.66
N ALA A 85 -2.62 -11.80 7.86
CA ALA A 85 -1.61 -12.72 8.37
C ALA A 85 -0.58 -12.01 9.27
N ILE A 86 -0.14 -10.82 8.89
CA ILE A 86 0.78 -10.00 9.69
C ILE A 86 0.13 -9.60 11.02
N ALA A 87 -1.13 -9.16 10.98
CA ALA A 87 -1.88 -8.80 12.16
C ALA A 87 -1.96 -9.97 13.16
N ASP A 88 -2.26 -11.17 12.67
CA ASP A 88 -2.34 -12.37 13.51
C ASP A 88 -0.99 -12.80 14.09
N VAL A 89 0.08 -12.76 13.26
CA VAL A 89 1.42 -13.19 13.69
C VAL A 89 2.01 -12.27 14.75
N PHE A 90 1.78 -10.97 14.61
CA PHE A 90 2.34 -9.95 15.51
C PHE A 90 1.38 -9.50 16.61
N ASP A 91 0.17 -10.05 16.65
CA ASP A 91 -0.89 -9.71 17.62
C ASP A 91 -1.16 -8.20 17.64
N ILE A 92 -1.36 -7.62 16.45
CA ILE A 92 -1.69 -6.20 16.28
C ILE A 92 -3.07 -6.02 15.63
N PRO A 93 -3.85 -5.02 16.02
CA PRO A 93 -5.16 -4.79 15.43
C PRO A 93 -5.08 -4.28 13.99
N VAL A 94 -6.06 -4.64 13.17
CA VAL A 94 -6.22 -4.08 11.83
C VAL A 94 -7.03 -2.78 11.94
N ASP A 95 -6.33 -1.70 12.17
CA ASP A 95 -6.89 -0.35 12.25
C ASP A 95 -5.98 0.68 11.57
N VAL A 96 -6.41 1.94 11.54
CA VAL A 96 -5.66 3.01 10.87
C VAL A 96 -4.32 3.35 11.55
N ASP A 97 -4.17 3.05 12.84
CA ASP A 97 -2.92 3.35 13.56
C ASP A 97 -1.82 2.32 13.29
N HIS A 98 -2.20 1.11 12.84
CA HIS A 98 -1.27 0.00 12.61
C HIS A 98 -1.14 -0.38 11.12
N PHE A 99 -2.19 -0.21 10.33
CA PHE A 99 -2.20 -0.51 8.89
C PHE A 99 -2.58 0.72 8.08
N MET A 100 -1.58 1.47 7.63
CA MET A 100 -1.76 2.72 6.89
C MET A 100 -1.29 2.58 5.44
N THR A 101 -2.01 3.19 4.51
CA THR A 101 -1.48 3.46 3.18
C THR A 101 -0.44 4.58 3.25
N HIS A 102 0.41 4.69 2.21
CA HIS A 102 1.38 5.81 2.16
C HIS A 102 0.66 7.17 2.10
N ALA A 103 -0.49 7.23 1.42
CA ALA A 103 -1.30 8.45 1.40
C ALA A 103 -1.77 8.88 2.80
N GLU A 104 -2.21 7.94 3.64
CA GLU A 104 -2.64 8.21 5.01
C GLU A 104 -1.47 8.68 5.90
N VAL A 105 -0.34 7.97 5.83
CA VAL A 105 0.90 8.37 6.54
C VAL A 105 1.34 9.76 6.10
N ALA A 106 1.35 10.01 4.78
CA ALA A 106 1.77 11.28 4.23
C ALA A 106 0.85 12.43 4.65
N ASN A 107 -0.47 12.19 4.73
CA ASN A 107 -1.40 13.19 5.28
C ASN A 107 -1.11 13.50 6.73
N PHE A 108 -0.88 12.48 7.55
CA PHE A 108 -0.54 12.66 8.95
C PHE A 108 0.75 13.46 9.13
N ASP A 109 1.75 13.22 8.29
CA ASP A 109 3.07 13.85 8.37
C ASP A 109 3.20 15.15 7.54
N GLY A 110 2.13 15.60 6.86
CA GLY A 110 2.04 16.92 6.23
C GLY A 110 2.57 16.99 4.78
N TYR A 111 2.76 15.87 4.09
CA TYR A 111 3.17 15.84 2.68
C TYR A 111 2.22 15.02 1.77
N GLY A 112 1.05 14.68 2.28
CA GLY A 112 0.05 13.85 1.62
C GLY A 112 -1.02 14.59 0.84
N PRO A 113 -2.09 13.87 0.45
CA PRO A 113 -3.16 14.39 -0.41
C PRO A 113 -3.81 15.69 0.06
N ASP A 114 -4.01 15.86 1.36
CA ASP A 114 -4.66 17.06 1.92
C ASP A 114 -3.72 18.26 2.07
N THR A 115 -2.44 18.09 1.76
CA THR A 115 -1.42 19.12 1.87
C THR A 115 -0.70 19.35 0.54
N THR A 116 0.52 18.87 0.37
CA THR A 116 1.33 19.05 -0.84
C THR A 116 1.00 18.04 -1.93
N CYS A 117 0.38 16.92 -1.58
CA CYS A 117 0.14 15.77 -2.46
C CYS A 117 1.41 15.19 -3.08
N GLU A 118 2.51 15.25 -2.36
CA GLU A 118 3.77 14.65 -2.79
C GLU A 118 3.67 13.12 -2.84
N ARG A 119 2.93 12.53 -1.89
CA ARG A 119 2.62 11.10 -1.84
C ARG A 119 1.11 10.90 -1.67
N TRP A 120 0.55 10.05 -2.54
CA TRP A 120 -0.87 9.69 -2.51
C TRP A 120 -1.11 8.20 -2.81
N ASP A 121 -0.06 7.38 -2.66
CA ASP A 121 -0.08 5.96 -2.94
C ASP A 121 -1.19 5.27 -2.15
N LEU A 122 -2.05 4.53 -2.87
CA LEU A 122 -3.22 3.85 -2.33
C LEU A 122 -4.28 4.78 -1.67
N ALA A 123 -4.33 6.05 -2.06
CA ALA A 123 -5.47 6.91 -1.73
C ALA A 123 -6.77 6.33 -2.30
N VAL A 124 -6.69 5.73 -3.47
CA VAL A 124 -7.76 4.96 -4.13
C VAL A 124 -7.19 3.66 -4.69
N LEU A 125 -8.05 2.65 -4.88
CA LEU A 125 -7.68 1.36 -5.48
C LEU A 125 -8.20 1.23 -6.92
N HIS A 126 -9.25 1.99 -7.26
CA HIS A 126 -9.84 2.10 -8.59
C HIS A 126 -10.09 3.58 -8.93
N ASP A 127 -10.16 3.90 -10.22
CA ASP A 127 -10.35 5.28 -10.69
C ASP A 127 -11.65 5.93 -10.17
N ASP A 128 -12.67 5.11 -9.93
CA ASP A 128 -14.00 5.58 -9.49
C ASP A 128 -14.18 5.55 -7.96
N ASP A 129 -13.16 5.13 -7.20
CA ASP A 129 -13.24 5.09 -5.75
C ASP A 129 -13.31 6.51 -5.15
N GLU A 130 -13.97 6.62 -4.02
CA GLU A 130 -13.95 7.85 -3.23
C GLU A 130 -12.51 8.18 -2.81
N TRP A 131 -12.13 9.45 -2.93
CA TRP A 131 -10.81 9.92 -2.58
C TRP A 131 -10.47 9.59 -1.12
N MET A 132 -9.32 8.98 -0.90
CA MET A 132 -8.83 8.49 0.41
C MET A 132 -9.56 7.25 0.96
N SER A 133 -10.33 6.53 0.16
CA SER A 133 -11.00 5.30 0.61
C SER A 133 -10.11 4.04 0.58
N GLY A 134 -8.95 4.11 -0.08
CA GLY A 134 -8.12 2.92 -0.33
C GLY A 134 -7.71 2.18 0.95
N GLY A 135 -7.31 2.91 1.98
CA GLY A 135 -6.93 2.31 3.28
C GLY A 135 -8.10 1.61 3.97
N ASP A 136 -9.28 2.22 3.99
CA ASP A 136 -10.47 1.63 4.61
C ASP A 136 -10.92 0.36 3.88
N ILE A 137 -10.88 0.35 2.55
CA ILE A 137 -11.19 -0.84 1.75
C ILE A 137 -10.22 -1.98 2.09
N LEU A 138 -8.92 -1.71 2.12
CA LEU A 138 -7.90 -2.71 2.43
C LEU A 138 -8.04 -3.27 3.84
N ARG A 139 -8.24 -2.43 4.84
CA ARG A 139 -8.47 -2.85 6.23
C ARG A 139 -9.75 -3.66 6.37
N GLY A 140 -10.84 -3.24 5.72
CA GLY A 140 -12.10 -4.00 5.71
C GLY A 140 -11.93 -5.41 5.14
N LYS A 141 -11.20 -5.55 4.03
CA LYS A 141 -10.87 -6.85 3.46
C LYS A 141 -9.95 -7.67 4.37
N ALA A 142 -8.96 -7.07 5.01
CA ALA A 142 -8.09 -7.78 5.95
C ALA A 142 -8.87 -8.33 7.15
N ILE A 143 -9.77 -7.55 7.72
CA ILE A 143 -10.69 -7.98 8.80
C ILE A 143 -11.56 -9.15 8.33
N PHE A 144 -12.09 -9.06 7.10
CA PHE A 144 -12.87 -10.17 6.52
C PHE A 144 -12.03 -11.46 6.49
N TYR A 145 -10.78 -11.40 6.03
CA TYR A 145 -9.91 -12.58 5.99
C TYR A 145 -9.54 -13.10 7.38
N GLN A 146 -9.34 -12.26 8.38
CA GLN A 146 -9.14 -12.71 9.76
C GLN A 146 -10.35 -13.52 10.24
N ASN A 147 -11.55 -13.06 9.96
CA ASN A 147 -12.80 -13.72 10.39
C ASN A 147 -13.06 -15.07 9.67
N GLN A 148 -12.46 -15.31 8.50
CA GLN A 148 -12.59 -16.59 7.78
C GLN A 148 -11.68 -17.70 8.34
N ARG A 149 -10.72 -17.36 9.19
CA ARG A 149 -9.75 -18.29 9.75
C ARG A 149 -10.19 -18.90 11.10
N LEU A 150 -11.34 -18.50 11.61
CA LEU A 150 -11.91 -18.99 12.87
C LEU A 150 -12.61 -20.36 12.72
#